data_bab393a1d0cc552795ab2a37dd2c78b9
#
_entry.id   bab393a1d0cc552795ab2a37dd2c78b9
#
_cell.length_a   1.000
_cell.length_b   1.000
_cell.length_c   1.000
_cell.angle_alpha   90.00
_cell.angle_beta   90.00
_cell.angle_gamma   90.00
#
_symmetry.space_group_name_H-M   'P 1'
#
loop_
_entity.id
_entity.type
_entity.pdbx_description
1 polymer ?
#
loop_
_entity_poly.entity_id
_entity_poly.type
_entity_poly.pdbx_seq_one_letter_code
_entity_poly.pdbx_strand_id
1 'polypeptide(L)'
;LYCLIIDELSKVWSSPNCPKSILDRIKRCHHHYEPKCDHMTKFNTVHVHGQGTWEFRLWGNTKSPSEVKFCIDNSIDTFRSAYNRYYARDNSMFDRIAKLYPNEKLEYTFPSIARDAMVQGKSIETILADIENSRLASTTRESVG
;
A
#
# COMPACT_ATOMS: atom_id res chain seq x y z
N LEU A 1 11.48 3.20 3.25
CA LEU A 1 10.57 4.34 3.30
C LEU A 1 9.45 4.24 2.27
N TYR A 2 9.78 3.92 1.02
CA TYR A 2 8.80 3.84 -0.07
C TYR A 2 7.67 2.86 0.22
N CYS A 3 7.99 1.67 0.67
CA CYS A 3 6.99 0.66 1.03
C CYS A 3 6.14 1.10 2.23
N LEU A 4 6.73 1.82 3.18
CA LEU A 4 5.99 2.36 4.32
C LEU A 4 4.99 3.43 3.88
N ILE A 5 5.33 4.25 2.90
CA ILE A 5 4.41 5.25 2.32
C ILE A 5 3.21 4.52 1.69
N ILE A 6 3.44 3.47 0.93
CA ILE A 6 2.35 2.70 0.31
C ILE A 6 1.50 2.01 1.37
N ASP A 7 2.09 1.46 2.42
CA ASP A 7 1.35 0.87 3.54
C ASP A 7 0.45 1.92 4.21
N GLU A 8 0.97 3.09 4.51
CA GLU A 8 0.16 4.18 5.08
C GLU A 8 -0.95 4.65 4.13
N LEU A 9 -0.68 4.74 2.82
CA LEU A 9 -1.70 5.04 1.82
C LEU A 9 -2.82 4.01 1.83
N SER A 10 -2.51 2.73 2.02
CA SER A 10 -3.51 1.67 2.05
C SER A 10 -4.51 1.85 3.20
N LYS A 11 -4.08 2.42 4.30
CA LYS A 11 -4.97 2.78 5.41
C LYS A 11 -5.94 3.90 5.02
N VAL A 12 -5.49 4.81 4.15
CA VAL A 12 -6.32 5.92 3.65
C VAL A 12 -7.41 5.40 2.72
N TRP A 13 -7.06 4.63 1.69
CA TRP A 13 -8.06 4.17 0.73
C TRP A 13 -9.04 3.14 1.32
N SER A 14 -8.63 2.40 2.34
CA SER A 14 -9.51 1.44 3.03
C SER A 14 -10.35 2.07 4.14
N SER A 15 -10.12 3.34 4.47
CA SER A 15 -10.88 4.06 5.49
C SER A 15 -12.32 4.32 5.04
N PRO A 16 -13.31 4.22 5.96
CA PRO A 16 -14.69 4.60 5.66
C PRO A 16 -14.83 6.07 5.22
N ASN A 17 -13.86 6.92 5.57
CA ASN A 17 -13.86 8.34 5.21
C ASN A 17 -13.35 8.61 3.79
N CYS A 18 -12.80 7.61 3.12
CA CYS A 18 -12.32 7.78 1.74
C CYS A 18 -13.52 7.98 0.80
N PRO A 19 -13.57 9.08 0.04
CA PRO A 19 -14.62 9.29 -0.94
C PRO A 19 -14.69 8.13 -1.94
N LYS A 20 -15.92 7.72 -2.28
CA LYS A 20 -16.14 6.58 -3.18
C LYS A 20 -15.48 6.80 -4.55
N SER A 21 -15.52 8.01 -5.08
CA SER A 21 -14.89 8.36 -6.36
C SER A 21 -13.37 8.13 -6.34
N ILE A 22 -12.73 8.46 -5.23
CA ILE A 22 -11.29 8.23 -5.03
C ILE A 22 -10.98 6.75 -4.89
N LEU A 23 -11.76 6.03 -4.08
CA LEU A 23 -11.57 4.59 -3.90
C LEU A 23 -11.76 3.83 -5.22
N ASP A 24 -12.81 4.16 -5.99
CA ASP A 24 -13.07 3.52 -7.28
C ASP A 24 -11.91 3.75 -8.26
N ARG A 25 -11.32 4.95 -8.23
CA ARG A 25 -10.15 5.24 -9.04
C ARG A 25 -8.94 4.43 -8.60
N ILE A 26 -8.69 4.32 -7.31
CA ILE A 26 -7.55 3.53 -6.78
C ILE A 26 -7.69 2.07 -7.19
N LYS A 27 -8.88 1.50 -7.10
CA LYS A 27 -9.14 0.12 -7.54
C LYS A 27 -8.82 -0.13 -9.01
N ARG A 28 -8.95 0.90 -9.86
CA ARG A 28 -8.60 0.82 -11.29
C ARG A 28 -7.16 1.21 -11.60
N CYS A 29 -6.53 1.92 -10.68
CA CYS A 29 -5.21 2.54 -10.88
C CYS A 29 -4.09 1.51 -11.12
N HIS A 30 -4.25 0.30 -10.60
CA HIS A 30 -3.25 -0.76 -10.68
C HIS A 30 -2.87 -1.15 -12.14
N HIS A 31 -3.70 -0.81 -13.11
CA HIS A 31 -3.40 -1.03 -14.53
C HIS A 31 -2.41 0.01 -15.08
N HIS A 32 -2.35 1.19 -14.47
CA HIS A 32 -1.54 2.31 -14.93
C HIS A 32 -0.39 2.64 -14.00
N TYR A 33 -0.58 2.47 -12.70
CA TYR A 33 0.41 2.79 -11.69
C TYR A 33 0.56 1.61 -10.73
N GLU A 34 1.73 0.98 -10.77
CA GLU A 34 2.02 -0.17 -9.93
C GLU A 34 2.66 0.24 -8.61
N PRO A 35 2.28 -0.38 -7.49
CA PRO A 35 2.86 -0.10 -6.19
C PRO A 35 4.20 -0.82 -6.00
N LYS A 36 5.23 -0.39 -6.72
CA LYS A 36 6.56 -1.01 -6.66
C LYS A 36 7.40 -0.44 -5.52
N CYS A 37 8.34 -1.24 -5.03
CA CYS A 37 9.35 -0.78 -4.06
C CYS A 37 10.42 0.10 -4.71
N ASP A 38 10.50 0.10 -6.02
CA ASP A 38 11.45 0.89 -6.79
C ASP A 38 10.82 2.23 -7.17
N HIS A 39 11.49 3.31 -6.77
CA HIS A 39 11.06 4.67 -7.04
C HIS A 39 11.46 5.17 -8.43
N MET A 40 12.24 4.40 -9.17
CA MET A 40 12.80 4.82 -10.46
C MET A 40 11.84 4.64 -11.64
N THR A 41 10.76 3.89 -11.44
CA THR A 41 9.82 3.57 -12.52
C THR A 41 8.77 4.66 -12.69
N LYS A 42 8.63 5.14 -13.92
CA LYS A 42 7.67 6.18 -14.32
C LYS A 42 6.20 5.85 -13.97
N PHE A 43 5.86 4.58 -13.88
CA PHE A 43 4.47 4.10 -13.66
C PHE A 43 4.19 3.71 -12.21
N ASN A 44 4.96 4.19 -11.26
CA ASN A 44 4.71 3.92 -9.84
C ASN A 44 3.51 4.70 -9.30
N THR A 45 2.79 4.09 -8.38
CA THR A 45 1.69 4.72 -7.62
C THR A 45 2.15 6.01 -6.93
N VAL A 46 3.37 5.97 -6.38
CA VAL A 46 4.07 7.13 -5.83
C VAL A 46 5.41 7.23 -6.55
N HIS A 47 5.71 8.40 -7.09
CA HIS A 47 6.94 8.62 -7.86
C HIS A 47 7.83 9.66 -7.18
N VAL A 48 9.12 9.38 -7.13
CA VAL A 48 10.14 10.30 -6.62
C VAL A 48 10.86 10.92 -7.82
N HIS A 49 10.77 12.25 -7.93
CA HIS A 49 11.49 12.98 -8.96
C HIS A 49 12.96 13.21 -8.56
N GLY A 50 13.81 13.41 -9.55
CA GLY A 50 15.24 13.66 -9.34
C GLY A 50 15.56 14.90 -8.50
N GLN A 51 14.60 15.81 -8.34
CA GLN A 51 14.72 17.00 -7.47
C GLN A 51 14.39 16.69 -5.99
N GLY A 52 14.05 15.46 -5.66
CA GLY A 52 13.67 15.06 -4.29
C GLY A 52 12.21 15.30 -3.92
N THR A 53 11.37 15.69 -4.88
CA THR A 53 9.93 15.81 -4.66
C THR A 53 9.21 14.48 -4.85
N TRP A 54 8.13 14.29 -4.10
CA TRP A 54 7.32 13.08 -4.16
C TRP A 54 5.98 13.39 -4.83
N GLU A 55 5.58 12.58 -5.78
CA GLU A 55 4.32 12.72 -6.50
C GLU A 55 3.41 11.54 -6.21
N PHE A 56 2.23 11.82 -5.63
CA PHE A 56 1.21 10.81 -5.32
C PHE A 56 0.26 10.68 -6.51
N ARG A 57 0.56 9.77 -7.41
CA ARG A 57 -0.16 9.60 -8.69
C ARG A 57 -1.49 8.86 -8.56
N LEU A 58 -1.68 8.13 -7.46
CA LEU A 58 -2.87 7.31 -7.26
C LEU A 58 -4.18 8.11 -7.20
N TRP A 59 -4.12 9.38 -6.78
CA TRP A 59 -5.32 10.20 -6.62
C TRP A 59 -6.01 10.53 -7.94
N GLY A 60 -5.23 10.73 -8.99
CA GLY A 60 -5.71 11.15 -10.29
C GLY A 60 -6.27 12.57 -10.30
N ASN A 61 -7.16 12.85 -11.24
CA ASN A 61 -7.79 14.16 -11.36
C ASN A 61 -9.02 14.21 -10.44
N THR A 62 -8.95 15.02 -9.40
CA THR A 62 -10.08 15.30 -8.50
C THR A 62 -10.85 16.50 -9.02
N LYS A 63 -12.18 16.50 -8.82
CA LYS A 63 -13.05 17.51 -9.41
C LYS A 63 -13.67 18.47 -8.39
N SER A 64 -13.70 18.10 -7.12
CA SER A 64 -14.30 18.92 -6.06
C SER A 64 -13.24 19.46 -5.11
N PRO A 65 -13.46 20.66 -4.51
CA PRO A 65 -12.55 21.19 -3.49
C PRO A 65 -12.37 20.26 -2.28
N SER A 66 -13.43 19.56 -1.87
CA SER A 66 -13.35 18.62 -0.75
C SER A 66 -12.49 17.40 -1.07
N GLU A 67 -12.56 16.88 -2.30
CA GLU A 67 -11.70 15.79 -2.74
C GLU A 67 -10.24 16.22 -2.82
N VAL A 68 -9.97 17.41 -3.36
CA VAL A 68 -8.62 17.98 -3.41
C VAL A 68 -8.05 18.11 -2.00
N LYS A 69 -8.83 18.66 -1.07
CA LYS A 69 -8.43 18.79 0.33
C LYS A 69 -8.12 17.42 0.95
N PHE A 70 -8.97 16.43 0.73
CA PHE A 70 -8.75 15.06 1.18
C PHE A 70 -7.42 14.51 0.67
N CYS A 71 -7.13 14.66 -0.62
CA CYS A 71 -5.88 14.16 -1.22
C CYS A 71 -4.65 14.86 -0.65
N ILE A 72 -4.69 16.18 -0.49
CA ILE A 72 -3.57 16.96 0.05
C ILE A 72 -3.32 16.58 1.51
N ASP A 73 -4.35 16.61 2.35
CA ASP A 73 -4.23 16.33 3.79
C ASP A 73 -3.71 14.91 4.02
N ASN A 74 -4.25 13.94 3.29
CA ASN A 74 -3.85 12.54 3.44
C ASN A 74 -2.47 12.25 2.85
N SER A 75 -2.05 12.94 1.80
CA SER A 75 -0.68 12.83 1.29
C SER A 75 0.35 13.31 2.32
N ILE A 76 0.07 14.45 2.95
CA ILE A 76 0.95 15.02 3.98
C ILE A 76 1.00 14.10 5.21
N ASP A 77 -0.15 13.66 5.71
CA ASP A 77 -0.24 12.80 6.89
C ASP A 77 0.42 11.43 6.64
N THR A 78 0.19 10.86 5.47
CA THR A 78 0.81 9.59 5.04
C THR A 78 2.33 9.70 5.03
N PHE A 79 2.85 10.75 4.41
CA PHE A 79 4.30 10.96 4.33
C PHE A 79 4.91 11.12 5.72
N ARG A 80 4.27 11.92 6.57
CA ARG A 80 4.72 12.14 7.95
C ARG A 80 4.72 10.85 8.77
N SER A 81 3.64 10.07 8.69
CA SER A 81 3.53 8.79 9.39
C SER A 81 4.59 7.79 8.91
N ALA A 82 4.81 7.70 7.60
CA ALA A 82 5.82 6.83 7.03
C ALA A 82 7.23 7.23 7.46
N TYR A 83 7.54 8.51 7.49
CA TYR A 83 8.83 9.01 7.98
C TYR A 83 9.05 8.67 9.45
N ASN A 84 8.04 8.85 10.30
CA ASN A 84 8.12 8.50 11.72
C ASN A 84 8.43 7.02 11.90
N ARG A 85 7.79 6.14 11.14
CA ARG A 85 8.07 4.70 11.14
C ARG A 85 9.47 4.40 10.66
N TYR A 86 9.90 5.06 9.61
CA TYR A 86 11.24 4.90 9.04
C TYR A 86 12.34 5.25 10.06
N TYR A 87 12.22 6.40 10.72
CA TYR A 87 13.20 6.82 11.72
C TYR A 87 13.13 5.95 13.00
N ALA A 88 11.97 5.43 13.33
CA ALA A 88 11.81 4.50 14.44
C ALA A 88 12.28 3.07 14.09
N ARG A 89 12.72 2.83 12.85
CA ARG A 89 13.14 1.52 12.33
C ARG A 89 12.05 0.45 12.52
N ASP A 90 10.80 0.82 12.21
CA ASP A 90 9.66 -0.08 12.28
C ASP A 90 9.71 -1.07 11.11
N ASN A 91 10.10 -2.30 11.39
CA ASN A 91 10.20 -3.39 10.40
C ASN A 91 9.04 -4.38 10.50
N SER A 92 8.00 -4.09 11.27
CA SER A 92 6.92 -5.04 11.58
C SER A 92 6.24 -5.61 10.33
N MET A 93 5.92 -4.76 9.37
CA MET A 93 5.32 -5.20 8.11
C MET A 93 6.28 -6.10 7.30
N PHE A 94 7.53 -5.69 7.19
CA PHE A 94 8.56 -6.44 6.45
C PHE A 94 8.83 -7.79 7.08
N ASP A 95 8.86 -7.87 8.40
CA ASP A 95 9.06 -9.11 9.15
C ASP A 95 7.90 -10.09 8.91
N ARG A 96 6.66 -9.59 8.87
CA ARG A 96 5.47 -10.41 8.55
C ARG A 96 5.56 -10.97 7.13
N ILE A 97 5.92 -10.13 6.15
CA ILE A 97 6.07 -10.57 4.76
C ILE A 97 7.18 -11.61 4.64
N ALA A 98 8.32 -11.39 5.28
CA ALA A 98 9.44 -12.33 5.27
C ALA A 98 9.08 -13.69 5.88
N LYS A 99 8.24 -13.72 6.91
CA LYS A 99 7.72 -14.96 7.49
C LYS A 99 6.80 -15.72 6.52
N LEU A 100 5.97 -15.00 5.79
CA LEU A 100 5.03 -15.59 4.84
C LEU A 100 5.72 -16.10 3.58
N TYR A 101 6.79 -15.43 3.17
CA TYR A 101 7.51 -15.69 1.91
C TYR A 101 9.03 -15.77 2.17
N PRO A 102 9.52 -16.79 2.95
CA PRO A 102 10.91 -16.83 3.40
C PRO A 102 11.92 -17.02 2.26
N ASN A 103 11.49 -17.53 1.11
CA ASN A 103 12.36 -17.82 -0.03
C ASN A 103 12.22 -16.78 -1.16
N GLU A 104 11.45 -15.72 -0.95
CA GLU A 104 11.21 -14.68 -1.94
C GLU A 104 11.76 -13.33 -1.46
N LYS A 105 12.18 -12.51 -2.42
CA LYS A 105 12.66 -11.17 -2.13
C LYS A 105 11.48 -10.21 -1.93
N LEU A 106 11.61 -9.30 -0.98
CA LEU A 106 10.62 -8.28 -0.67
C LEU A 106 10.22 -7.46 -1.91
N GLU A 107 11.18 -7.16 -2.79
CA GLU A 107 10.96 -6.38 -4.01
C GLU A 107 9.98 -7.04 -4.99
N TYR A 108 9.73 -8.35 -4.85
CA TYR A 108 8.75 -9.08 -5.65
C TYR A 108 7.45 -9.34 -4.90
N THR A 109 7.53 -9.62 -3.58
CA THR A 109 6.34 -9.95 -2.78
C THR A 109 5.54 -8.71 -2.39
N PHE A 110 6.21 -7.62 -2.04
CA PHE A 110 5.52 -6.40 -1.60
C PHE A 110 4.63 -5.81 -2.71
N PRO A 111 5.10 -5.65 -3.96
CA PRO A 111 4.23 -5.11 -5.02
C PRO A 111 2.98 -5.94 -5.26
N SER A 112 3.06 -7.25 -5.18
CA SER A 112 1.93 -8.15 -5.33
C SER A 112 0.89 -7.95 -4.23
N ILE A 113 1.32 -7.89 -2.98
CA ILE A 113 0.45 -7.65 -1.81
C ILE A 113 -0.21 -6.28 -1.89
N ALA A 114 0.57 -5.25 -2.22
CA ALA A 114 0.06 -3.88 -2.35
C ALA A 114 -0.94 -3.75 -3.50
N ARG A 115 -0.70 -4.44 -4.62
CA ARG A 115 -1.63 -4.48 -5.75
C ARG A 115 -2.95 -5.12 -5.37
N ASP A 116 -2.92 -6.25 -4.65
CA ASP A 116 -4.12 -6.90 -4.16
C ASP A 116 -4.91 -5.98 -3.23
N ALA A 117 -4.22 -5.24 -2.37
CA ALA A 117 -4.84 -4.24 -1.51
C ALA A 117 -5.56 -3.14 -2.33
N MET A 118 -4.93 -2.63 -3.37
CA MET A 118 -5.54 -1.63 -4.26
C MET A 118 -6.78 -2.18 -4.97
N VAL A 119 -6.67 -3.37 -5.56
CA VAL A 119 -7.78 -4.00 -6.31
C VAL A 119 -8.98 -4.25 -5.40
N GLN A 120 -8.74 -4.70 -4.18
CA GLN A 120 -9.81 -5.04 -3.22
C GLN A 120 -10.28 -3.83 -2.39
N GLY A 121 -9.58 -2.72 -2.44
CA GLY A 121 -9.87 -1.55 -1.60
C GLY A 121 -9.61 -1.81 -0.12
N LYS A 122 -8.69 -2.72 0.20
CA LYS A 122 -8.31 -3.10 1.56
C LYS A 122 -6.95 -2.49 1.93
N SER A 123 -6.65 -2.44 3.23
CA SER A 123 -5.31 -2.10 3.68
C SER A 123 -4.35 -3.28 3.47
N ILE A 124 -3.05 -2.99 3.39
CA ILE A 124 -2.02 -4.03 3.34
C ILE A 124 -2.09 -4.90 4.59
N GLU A 125 -2.35 -4.30 5.74
CA GLU A 125 -2.55 -5.00 7.01
C GLU A 125 -3.64 -6.08 6.90
N THR A 126 -4.78 -5.75 6.30
CA THR A 126 -5.89 -6.69 6.10
C THR A 126 -5.50 -7.80 5.13
N ILE A 127 -4.79 -7.48 4.05
CA ILE A 127 -4.32 -8.49 3.09
C ILE A 127 -3.36 -9.47 3.79
N LEU A 128 -2.42 -8.97 4.59
CA LEU A 128 -1.49 -9.83 5.34
C LEU A 128 -2.23 -10.73 6.33
N ALA A 129 -3.20 -10.18 7.06
CA ALA A 129 -4.02 -10.95 7.98
C ALA A 129 -4.80 -12.05 7.26
N ASP A 130 -5.38 -11.76 6.10
CA ASP A 130 -6.10 -12.74 5.29
C ASP A 130 -5.18 -13.89 4.84
N ILE A 131 -3.97 -13.59 4.40
CA ILE A 131 -2.97 -14.60 4.01
C ILE A 131 -2.56 -15.45 5.21
N GLU A 132 -2.27 -14.83 6.34
CA GLU A 132 -1.89 -15.52 7.57
C GLU A 132 -2.98 -16.46 8.04
N ASN A 133 -4.24 -16.02 8.05
CA ASN A 133 -5.40 -16.83 8.44
C ASN A 133 -5.64 -17.99 7.47
N SER A 134 -5.47 -17.76 6.18
CA SER A 134 -5.60 -18.81 5.16
C SER A 134 -4.56 -19.90 5.36
N ARG A 135 -3.33 -19.55 5.68
CA ARG A 135 -2.25 -20.52 5.94
C ARG A 135 -2.47 -21.31 7.23
N LEU A 136 -2.97 -20.66 8.29
CA LEU A 136 -3.32 -21.34 9.53
C LEU A 136 -4.43 -22.37 9.30
N ALA A 137 -5.48 -22.02 8.58
CA ALA A 137 -6.57 -22.93 8.24
C ALA A 137 -6.08 -24.14 7.43
N SER A 138 -5.18 -23.93 6.47
CA SER A 138 -4.56 -24.98 5.67
C SER A 138 -3.73 -25.93 6.54
N THR A 139 -2.90 -25.39 7.44
CA THR A 139 -2.08 -26.18 8.38
C THR A 139 -2.98 -27.02 9.32
N THR A 140 -4.06 -26.45 9.83
CA THR A 140 -5.01 -27.14 10.69
C THR A 140 -5.68 -28.31 9.96
N ARG A 141 -6.06 -28.14 8.69
CA ARG A 141 -6.62 -29.20 7.87
C ARG A 141 -5.62 -30.36 7.65
N GLU A 142 -4.37 -30.04 7.38
CA GLU A 142 -3.30 -31.03 7.20
C GLU A 142 -3.03 -31.83 8.49
N SER A 143 -3.11 -31.19 9.66
CA SER A 143 -2.89 -31.87 10.94
C SER A 143 -4.05 -32.75 11.39
N VAL A 144 -5.27 -32.55 10.87
CA VAL A 144 -6.47 -33.32 11.18
C VAL A 144 -6.68 -34.47 10.17
N GLY A 145 -6.10 -34.32 8.99
CA GLY A 145 -6.13 -35.35 7.97
C GLY A 145 -5.01 -36.35 8.17
#